data_29cdb725f1ec690d95d480cc83730639
#
_entry.id   29cdb725f1ec690d95d480cc83730639
#
_cell.length_a   1.000
_cell.length_b   1.000
_cell.length_c   1.000
_cell.angle_alpha   90.00
_cell.angle_beta   90.00
_cell.angle_gamma   90.00
#
_symmetry.space_group_name_H-M   'P 1'
#
loop_
_entity.id
_entity.type
_entity.pdbx_description
1 polymer ?
#
loop_
_entity_poly.entity_id
_entity_poly.type
_entity_poly.pdbx_seq_one_letter_code
_entity_poly.pdbx_strand_id
1 'polypeptide(L)'
;MRYSFTCKCARATAGRALPVVAALGLALGVVSCKNETEAAPETGTDYYPVALGNYWTYAVVDSTWSPAPPTPSTVTVSRYQFRETITAVLTDAAGQKAYRLVRAKQVPPATTWRDDSVFVITANEKFVKLNRDNKQTVELVFPVRNDSTWNFNAFNNNSKDTVTVKTRQYRKVGQPYTTGGGNSGLPAKEYSNTLTTRNIGPAAENSLLKSINYQQVFAKGVGPVFRRRTYFANYNFTNSQGTQVYVPGAYFTGFSRRETLVDYGPR
;
A
#
# COMPACT_ATOMS: atom_id res chain seq x y z
N MET A 1 1.17 34.66 2.83
CA MET A 1 0.14 35.60 3.25
C MET A 1 -0.05 35.47 4.74
N ARG A 2 0.35 36.49 5.50
CA ARG A 2 0.19 36.53 6.96
C ARG A 2 -1.05 37.35 7.27
N TYR A 3 -2.02 36.81 7.96
CA TYR A 3 -3.15 37.58 8.50
C TYR A 3 -2.83 37.96 9.93
N SER A 4 -2.76 39.28 10.16
CA SER A 4 -2.62 39.90 11.46
C SER A 4 -4.01 40.32 11.95
N PHE A 5 -4.45 39.81 13.10
CA PHE A 5 -5.66 40.31 13.78
C PHE A 5 -5.25 41.34 14.83
N THR A 6 -5.65 42.57 14.61
CA THR A 6 -5.53 43.65 15.59
C THR A 6 -6.81 43.72 16.44
N CYS A 7 -6.64 43.57 17.74
CA CYS A 7 -7.69 43.77 18.73
C CYS A 7 -7.77 45.23 19.12
N LYS A 8 -8.90 45.90 18.88
CA LYS A 8 -9.15 47.28 19.35
C LYS A 8 -9.79 47.27 20.73
N CYS A 9 -9.11 47.77 21.73
CA CYS A 9 -9.68 48.08 23.05
C CYS A 9 -10.49 49.39 22.98
N ALA A 10 -11.78 49.32 23.36
CA ALA A 10 -12.63 50.48 23.59
C ALA A 10 -12.55 50.85 25.08
N ARG A 11 -12.20 52.15 25.35
CA ARG A 11 -12.26 52.78 26.68
C ARG A 11 -13.71 53.13 26.98
N ALA A 12 -14.21 52.73 28.12
CA ALA A 12 -15.46 53.23 28.70
C ALA A 12 -15.18 54.05 29.95
N THR A 13 -15.79 55.22 30.00
CA THR A 13 -15.70 56.27 31.01
C THR A 13 -16.51 55.90 32.27
N ALA A 14 -15.99 56.38 33.41
CA ALA A 14 -16.55 56.16 34.73
C ALA A 14 -17.83 57.00 34.98
N GLY A 15 -18.90 56.39 35.48
CA GLY A 15 -20.05 57.06 36.10
C GLY A 15 -20.39 56.38 37.42
N ARG A 16 -20.36 57.20 38.50
CA ARG A 16 -20.68 56.80 39.90
C ARG A 16 -22.18 56.54 40.05
N ALA A 17 -22.57 55.42 40.55
CA ALA A 17 -23.85 55.23 41.29
C ALA A 17 -23.75 54.02 42.25
N LEU A 18 -24.27 54.22 43.42
CA LEU A 18 -24.22 53.48 44.68
C LEU A 18 -24.63 51.97 44.70
N PRO A 19 -24.30 51.29 45.80
CA PRO A 19 -24.26 49.85 45.87
C PRO A 19 -25.56 49.27 46.52
N VAL A 20 -26.28 48.45 45.81
CA VAL A 20 -27.17 47.41 46.39
C VAL A 20 -27.53 46.49 45.22
N VAL A 21 -26.85 45.43 45.03
CA VAL A 21 -27.24 44.12 44.52
C VAL A 21 -25.95 43.28 44.39
N ALA A 22 -25.39 42.94 45.51
CA ALA A 22 -24.21 42.10 45.55
C ALA A 22 -24.60 40.73 46.15
N ALA A 23 -25.44 39.96 45.51
CA ALA A 23 -25.71 38.60 45.93
C ALA A 23 -26.31 37.62 44.87
N LEU A 24 -26.32 37.95 43.58
CA LEU A 24 -26.90 37.06 42.59
C LEU A 24 -26.10 36.95 41.28
N GLY A 25 -24.78 36.98 41.37
CA GLY A 25 -23.91 36.99 40.21
C GLY A 25 -22.77 35.97 40.22
N LEU A 26 -22.72 35.04 41.13
CA LEU A 26 -21.57 34.10 41.24
C LEU A 26 -21.90 32.65 40.85
N ALA A 27 -22.88 32.44 39.96
CA ALA A 27 -23.29 31.07 39.57
C ALA A 27 -23.20 30.81 38.03
N LEU A 28 -22.50 31.64 37.27
CA LEU A 28 -22.40 31.48 35.80
C LEU A 28 -20.96 31.63 35.35
N GLY A 29 -20.09 30.67 35.67
CA GLY A 29 -18.70 30.76 35.26
C GLY A 29 -17.92 29.46 35.14
N VAL A 30 -18.59 28.30 35.21
CA VAL A 30 -17.95 27.02 34.88
C VAL A 30 -18.53 26.47 33.59
N VAL A 31 -18.37 27.19 32.47
CA VAL A 31 -18.33 26.55 31.17
C VAL A 31 -16.99 25.82 31.13
N SER A 32 -16.97 24.61 31.71
CA SER A 32 -15.91 23.66 31.48
C SER A 32 -15.86 23.42 29.97
N CYS A 33 -14.91 24.02 29.29
CA CYS A 33 -14.48 23.52 28.00
C CYS A 33 -14.10 22.06 28.23
N LYS A 34 -15.00 21.13 27.93
CA LYS A 34 -14.59 19.77 27.70
C LYS A 34 -13.62 19.83 26.53
N ASN A 35 -12.32 19.90 26.82
CA ASN A 35 -11.31 19.48 25.87
C ASN A 35 -11.62 18.00 25.60
N GLU A 36 -12.51 17.72 24.66
CA GLU A 36 -12.55 16.43 24.03
C GLU A 36 -11.17 16.33 23.34
N THR A 37 -10.24 15.66 24.02
CA THR A 37 -8.98 15.30 23.41
C THR A 37 -9.38 14.37 22.27
N GLU A 38 -9.39 14.90 21.05
CA GLU A 38 -9.66 14.12 19.85
C GLU A 38 -8.72 12.92 19.90
N ALA A 39 -9.27 11.71 19.88
CA ALA A 39 -8.47 10.50 19.98
C ALA A 39 -7.37 10.57 18.91
N ALA A 40 -6.13 10.37 19.32
CA ALA A 40 -5.00 10.44 18.38
C ALA A 40 -5.31 9.58 17.17
N PRO A 41 -5.16 10.11 15.95
CA PRO A 41 -5.53 9.39 14.74
C PRO A 41 -4.79 8.04 14.70
N GLU A 42 -5.53 6.97 14.39
CA GLU A 42 -4.96 5.63 14.29
C GLU A 42 -3.76 5.66 13.33
N THR A 43 -2.62 5.20 13.79
CA THR A 43 -1.38 5.16 12.98
C THR A 43 -1.52 4.17 11.83
N GLY A 44 -2.24 3.05 12.02
CA GLY A 44 -2.47 2.01 11.03
C GLY A 44 -1.30 1.03 10.89
N THR A 45 -0.41 0.96 11.88
CA THR A 45 0.70 -0.01 11.88
C THR A 45 0.22 -1.45 11.89
N ASP A 46 -0.98 -1.71 12.35
CA ASP A 46 -1.65 -3.01 12.39
C ASP A 46 -2.17 -3.52 11.04
N TYR A 47 -2.12 -2.71 9.97
CA TYR A 47 -2.35 -3.20 8.61
C TYR A 47 -1.21 -4.10 8.09
N TYR A 48 -0.06 -4.11 8.74
CA TYR A 48 1.01 -5.07 8.43
C TYR A 48 1.66 -5.55 9.74
N PRO A 49 1.02 -6.48 10.46
CA PRO A 49 1.55 -7.00 11.71
C PRO A 49 2.81 -7.85 11.45
N VAL A 50 3.99 -7.30 11.79
CA VAL A 50 5.27 -7.96 11.61
C VAL A 50 5.78 -8.47 12.95
N ALA A 51 5.71 -9.80 13.15
CA ALA A 51 6.21 -10.47 14.34
C ALA A 51 6.84 -11.81 13.99
N LEU A 52 7.77 -12.28 14.82
CA LEU A 52 8.39 -13.59 14.66
C LEU A 52 7.32 -14.69 14.67
N GLY A 53 7.38 -15.60 13.70
CA GLY A 53 6.43 -16.69 13.53
C GLY A 53 5.20 -16.35 12.69
N ASN A 54 4.93 -15.07 12.39
CA ASN A 54 3.83 -14.72 11.50
C ASN A 54 4.06 -15.30 10.11
N TYR A 55 2.99 -15.82 9.50
CA TYR A 55 3.03 -16.33 8.13
C TYR A 55 1.78 -15.96 7.34
N TRP A 56 1.93 -15.92 6.03
CA TRP A 56 0.87 -15.69 5.04
C TRP A 56 1.02 -16.69 3.89
N THR A 57 -0.04 -17.42 3.59
CA THR A 57 -0.08 -18.36 2.46
C THR A 57 -0.99 -17.80 1.37
N TYR A 58 -0.48 -17.73 0.15
CA TYR A 58 -1.19 -17.17 -1.01
C TYR A 58 -1.41 -18.23 -2.08
N ALA A 59 -2.63 -18.28 -2.62
CA ALA A 59 -2.86 -18.87 -3.92
C ALA A 59 -2.40 -17.88 -5.00
N VAL A 60 -1.57 -18.33 -5.92
CA VAL A 60 -0.94 -17.52 -6.96
C VAL A 60 -1.42 -17.98 -8.34
N VAL A 61 -1.86 -17.00 -9.13
CA VAL A 61 -2.10 -17.17 -10.57
C VAL A 61 -1.12 -16.26 -11.29
N ASP A 62 -0.22 -16.86 -12.04
CA ASP A 62 0.82 -16.19 -12.81
C ASP A 62 0.58 -16.43 -14.29
N SER A 63 0.41 -15.38 -15.05
CA SER A 63 0.13 -15.42 -16.49
C SER A 63 1.22 -14.66 -17.23
N THR A 64 1.82 -15.30 -18.22
CA THR A 64 2.82 -14.72 -19.11
C THR A 64 2.36 -14.82 -20.53
N TRP A 65 2.63 -13.79 -21.32
CA TRP A 65 2.31 -13.74 -22.74
C TRP A 65 3.60 -13.84 -23.54
N SER A 66 3.61 -14.77 -24.51
CA SER A 66 4.73 -14.89 -25.43
C SER A 66 4.86 -13.64 -26.30
N PRO A 67 6.08 -13.19 -26.62
CA PRO A 67 6.28 -12.25 -27.72
C PRO A 67 5.84 -12.91 -29.03
N ALA A 68 4.85 -12.34 -29.72
CA ALA A 68 4.31 -12.95 -30.93
C ALA A 68 3.89 -11.91 -31.99
N PRO A 69 4.78 -10.98 -32.37
CA PRO A 69 4.49 -10.04 -33.46
C PRO A 69 4.55 -10.73 -34.85
N PRO A 70 3.64 -10.38 -35.79
CA PRO A 70 2.52 -9.46 -35.66
C PRO A 70 1.19 -10.11 -35.24
N THR A 71 1.20 -11.34 -34.77
CA THR A 71 0.00 -12.09 -34.31
C THR A 71 -0.26 -11.86 -32.83
N PRO A 72 -1.50 -12.12 -32.34
CA PRO A 72 -1.78 -12.07 -30.91
C PRO A 72 -0.87 -13.01 -30.11
N SER A 73 -0.42 -12.56 -28.94
CA SER A 73 0.41 -13.34 -28.03
C SER A 73 -0.38 -14.48 -27.39
N THR A 74 0.25 -15.65 -27.28
CA THR A 74 -0.31 -16.76 -26.52
C THR A 74 -0.06 -16.59 -25.03
N VAL A 75 -1.02 -17.01 -24.19
CA VAL A 75 -0.91 -16.92 -22.74
C VAL A 75 -0.57 -18.29 -22.14
N THR A 76 0.41 -18.29 -21.25
CA THR A 76 0.71 -19.43 -20.36
C THR A 76 0.30 -19.08 -18.95
N VAL A 77 -0.53 -19.90 -18.32
CA VAL A 77 -1.05 -19.69 -16.95
C VAL A 77 -0.47 -20.75 -16.03
N SER A 78 0.23 -20.29 -14.99
CA SER A 78 0.75 -21.15 -13.91
C SER A 78 -0.01 -20.89 -12.61
N ARG A 79 -0.33 -21.96 -11.86
CA ARG A 79 -0.96 -21.89 -10.55
C ARG A 79 -0.10 -22.61 -9.52
N TYR A 80 0.14 -21.92 -8.39
CA TYR A 80 0.96 -22.45 -7.30
C TYR A 80 0.64 -21.69 -6.01
N GLN A 81 1.30 -22.06 -4.92
CA GLN A 81 1.19 -21.32 -3.66
C GLN A 81 2.53 -20.73 -3.25
N PHE A 82 2.47 -19.56 -2.61
CA PHE A 82 3.56 -19.01 -1.81
C PHE A 82 3.19 -19.06 -0.33
N ARG A 83 4.17 -19.35 0.52
CA ARG A 83 4.10 -19.10 1.95
C ARG A 83 5.24 -18.16 2.34
N GLU A 84 4.88 -17.02 2.91
CA GLU A 84 5.80 -16.04 3.48
C GLU A 84 5.80 -16.19 4.99
N THR A 85 6.96 -16.42 5.62
CA THR A 85 7.09 -16.65 7.08
C THR A 85 8.18 -15.76 7.66
N ILE A 86 7.88 -15.08 8.76
CA ILE A 86 8.88 -14.33 9.55
C ILE A 86 9.68 -15.31 10.39
N THR A 87 10.94 -15.55 10.05
CA THR A 87 11.76 -16.62 10.64
C THR A 87 12.82 -16.15 11.63
N ALA A 88 13.16 -14.86 11.62
CA ALA A 88 14.14 -14.30 12.54
C ALA A 88 13.96 -12.79 12.73
N VAL A 89 14.38 -12.30 13.88
CA VAL A 89 14.59 -10.88 14.15
C VAL A 89 16.05 -10.55 13.87
N LEU A 90 16.29 -9.45 13.17
CA LEU A 90 17.61 -8.98 12.74
C LEU A 90 17.82 -7.54 13.17
N THR A 91 19.05 -7.07 13.10
CA THR A 91 19.40 -5.65 13.12
C THR A 91 19.93 -5.30 11.74
N ASP A 92 19.39 -4.26 11.10
CA ASP A 92 19.88 -3.82 9.80
C ASP A 92 21.19 -3.00 9.93
N ALA A 93 21.78 -2.65 8.78
CA ALA A 93 23.04 -1.89 8.76
C ALA A 93 22.93 -0.48 9.39
N ALA A 94 21.71 0.03 9.57
CA ALA A 94 21.43 1.31 10.25
C ALA A 94 21.11 1.12 11.74
N GLY A 95 21.30 -0.09 12.30
CA GLY A 95 20.98 -0.41 13.69
C GLY A 95 19.47 -0.55 13.98
N GLN A 96 18.61 -0.59 12.95
CA GLN A 96 17.17 -0.70 13.13
C GLN A 96 16.73 -2.15 13.21
N LYS A 97 15.70 -2.39 14.02
CA LYS A 97 15.05 -3.70 14.09
C LYS A 97 14.47 -4.08 12.73
N ALA A 98 14.84 -5.24 12.23
CA ALA A 98 14.37 -5.80 10.98
C ALA A 98 13.99 -7.27 11.17
N TYR A 99 13.38 -7.86 10.16
CA TYR A 99 12.88 -9.23 10.22
C TYR A 99 13.22 -9.96 8.94
N ARG A 100 13.67 -11.22 9.08
CA ARG A 100 13.88 -12.11 7.95
C ARG A 100 12.56 -12.75 7.55
N LEU A 101 12.12 -12.52 6.32
CA LEU A 101 10.95 -13.14 5.69
C LEU A 101 11.45 -14.18 4.69
N VAL A 102 11.12 -15.45 4.92
CA VAL A 102 11.39 -16.52 3.97
C VAL A 102 10.11 -16.80 3.18
N ARG A 103 10.21 -16.77 1.86
CA ARG A 103 9.16 -17.21 0.96
C ARG A 103 9.47 -18.62 0.48
N ALA A 104 8.54 -19.53 0.71
CA ALA A 104 8.56 -20.87 0.13
C ALA A 104 7.48 -20.98 -0.95
N LYS A 105 7.74 -21.84 -1.95
CA LYS A 105 6.84 -22.13 -3.08
C LYS A 105 6.42 -23.57 -3.08
N GLN A 106 5.14 -23.82 -3.38
CA GLN A 106 4.58 -25.15 -3.59
C GLN A 106 3.86 -25.16 -4.95
N VAL A 107 4.26 -26.09 -5.84
CA VAL A 107 3.67 -26.22 -7.18
C VAL A 107 2.93 -27.56 -7.26
N PRO A 108 1.62 -27.58 -7.48
CA PRO A 108 0.88 -28.81 -7.66
C PRO A 108 1.45 -29.67 -8.81
N PRO A 109 1.44 -31.00 -8.69
CA PRO A 109 0.83 -31.82 -7.63
C PRO A 109 1.71 -31.99 -6.38
N ALA A 110 2.90 -31.38 -6.29
CA ALA A 110 3.77 -31.52 -5.13
C ALA A 110 3.10 -30.94 -3.86
N THR A 111 3.23 -31.65 -2.75
CA THR A 111 2.73 -31.23 -1.42
C THR A 111 3.82 -30.59 -0.55
N THR A 112 5.07 -30.65 -0.99
CA THR A 112 6.22 -30.11 -0.26
C THR A 112 6.49 -28.64 -0.61
N TRP A 113 6.84 -27.88 0.41
CA TRP A 113 7.31 -26.51 0.26
C TRP A 113 8.81 -26.51 -0.05
N ARG A 114 9.23 -25.62 -0.96
CA ARG A 114 10.65 -25.35 -1.27
C ARG A 114 10.92 -23.87 -1.10
N ASP A 115 12.00 -23.53 -0.45
CA ASP A 115 12.41 -22.14 -0.31
C ASP A 115 12.64 -21.52 -1.70
N ASP A 116 12.04 -20.34 -1.90
CA ASP A 116 12.06 -19.59 -3.16
C ASP A 116 12.91 -18.32 -3.02
N SER A 117 12.71 -17.57 -1.95
CA SER A 117 13.35 -16.27 -1.78
C SER A 117 13.43 -15.87 -0.31
N VAL A 118 14.43 -15.05 0.00
CA VAL A 118 14.58 -14.43 1.34
C VAL A 118 14.50 -12.93 1.19
N PHE A 119 13.71 -12.29 2.04
CA PHE A 119 13.53 -10.85 2.10
C PHE A 119 13.83 -10.33 3.49
N VAL A 120 14.09 -9.02 3.59
CA VAL A 120 14.21 -8.33 4.87
C VAL A 120 13.11 -7.28 4.98
N ILE A 121 12.32 -7.33 6.06
CA ILE A 121 11.29 -6.34 6.38
C ILE A 121 11.81 -5.45 7.51
N THR A 122 11.79 -4.14 7.33
CA THR A 122 11.92 -3.15 8.40
C THR A 122 10.56 -2.51 8.61
N ALA A 123 9.99 -2.67 9.81
CA ALA A 123 8.70 -2.10 10.18
C ALA A 123 8.87 -1.24 11.44
N ASN A 124 8.43 0.02 11.39
CA ASN A 124 8.45 0.96 12.49
C ASN A 124 7.21 1.87 12.44
N GLU A 125 7.13 2.87 13.32
CA GLU A 125 6.00 3.81 13.39
C GLU A 125 5.84 4.72 12.17
N LYS A 126 6.83 4.77 11.27
CA LYS A 126 6.82 5.66 10.10
C LYS A 126 6.54 4.92 8.80
N PHE A 127 7.00 3.68 8.67
CA PHE A 127 6.86 2.92 7.42
C PHE A 127 7.05 1.41 7.61
N VAL A 128 6.61 0.66 6.59
CA VAL A 128 7.03 -0.73 6.33
C VAL A 128 7.85 -0.73 5.05
N LYS A 129 9.10 -1.15 5.15
CA LYS A 129 10.06 -1.27 4.06
C LYS A 129 10.39 -2.74 3.83
N LEU A 130 10.44 -3.15 2.56
CA LEU A 130 10.81 -4.50 2.15
C LEU A 130 12.02 -4.44 1.23
N ASN A 131 13.06 -5.22 1.56
CA ASN A 131 14.23 -5.41 0.73
C ASN A 131 14.13 -6.77 0.03
N ARG A 132 14.15 -6.76 -1.31
CA ARG A 132 14.16 -7.91 -2.20
C ARG A 132 15.29 -7.74 -3.21
N ASP A 133 16.24 -8.68 -3.28
CA ASP A 133 17.32 -8.65 -4.28
C ASP A 133 18.01 -7.27 -4.36
N ASN A 134 18.37 -6.70 -3.20
CA ASN A 134 18.95 -5.35 -3.05
C ASN A 134 18.07 -4.19 -3.52
N LYS A 135 16.79 -4.45 -3.85
CA LYS A 135 15.80 -3.41 -4.14
C LYS A 135 14.94 -3.17 -2.92
N GLN A 136 14.98 -1.95 -2.41
CA GLN A 136 14.19 -1.53 -1.25
C GLN A 136 12.89 -0.85 -1.71
N THR A 137 11.76 -1.31 -1.18
CA THR A 137 10.44 -0.74 -1.50
C THR A 137 9.72 -0.36 -0.22
N VAL A 138 9.07 0.81 -0.22
CA VAL A 138 8.24 1.29 0.89
C VAL A 138 6.81 0.81 0.64
N GLU A 139 6.42 -0.24 1.35
CA GLU A 139 5.11 -0.87 1.17
C GLU A 139 3.98 -0.03 1.78
N LEU A 140 4.21 0.52 2.99
CA LEU A 140 3.27 1.39 3.71
C LEU A 140 4.02 2.57 4.35
N VAL A 141 3.33 3.70 4.51
CA VAL A 141 3.78 4.90 5.24
C VAL A 141 2.71 5.30 6.25
N PHE A 142 3.10 5.62 7.47
CA PHE A 142 2.18 5.96 8.55
C PHE A 142 2.21 7.45 8.91
N PRO A 143 1.10 8.05 9.37
CA PRO A 143 -0.24 7.42 9.51
C PRO A 143 -0.92 7.19 8.16
N VAL A 144 -1.75 6.13 8.08
CA VAL A 144 -2.50 5.81 6.87
C VAL A 144 -3.66 6.79 6.68
N ARG A 145 -3.74 7.39 5.47
CA ARG A 145 -4.82 8.33 5.12
C ARG A 145 -5.21 8.14 3.66
N ASN A 146 -6.50 8.19 3.36
CA ASN A 146 -6.97 8.18 1.98
C ASN A 146 -6.24 9.24 1.15
N ASP A 147 -5.90 8.88 -0.08
CA ASP A 147 -5.26 9.74 -1.08
C ASP A 147 -3.83 10.21 -0.75
N SER A 148 -3.28 9.87 0.43
CA SER A 148 -1.87 10.12 0.73
C SER A 148 -0.97 9.33 -0.21
N THR A 149 0.11 9.97 -0.65
CA THR A 149 1.07 9.42 -1.62
C THR A 149 2.47 9.36 -1.06
N TRP A 150 3.28 8.42 -1.56
CA TRP A 150 4.69 8.33 -1.19
C TRP A 150 5.54 7.77 -2.34
N ASN A 151 6.84 7.99 -2.24
CA ASN A 151 7.81 7.39 -3.13
C ASN A 151 8.06 5.93 -2.74
N PHE A 152 7.56 4.99 -3.53
CA PHE A 152 7.68 3.55 -3.28
C PHE A 152 9.13 3.06 -3.34
N ASN A 153 9.99 3.68 -4.15
CA ASN A 153 11.38 3.33 -4.34
C ASN A 153 12.37 4.35 -3.74
N ALA A 154 11.96 5.06 -2.69
CA ALA A 154 12.72 6.13 -2.06
C ALA A 154 14.14 5.73 -1.59
N PHE A 155 14.33 4.46 -1.24
CA PHE A 155 15.60 3.94 -0.73
C PHE A 155 16.48 3.27 -1.81
N ASN A 156 16.03 3.25 -3.07
CA ASN A 156 16.82 2.74 -4.19
C ASN A 156 17.61 3.89 -4.82
N ASN A 157 18.52 4.47 -4.09
CA ASN A 157 19.37 5.52 -4.61
C ASN A 157 20.59 4.90 -5.31
N ASN A 158 20.66 5.06 -6.63
CA ASN A 158 21.87 4.81 -7.38
C ASN A 158 22.52 6.16 -7.72
N SER A 159 23.71 6.38 -7.18
CA SER A 159 24.44 7.66 -7.38
C SER A 159 24.80 7.98 -8.84
N LYS A 160 24.59 7.03 -9.76
CA LYS A 160 24.91 7.17 -11.18
C LYS A 160 23.69 7.24 -12.09
N ASP A 161 22.48 6.93 -11.62
CA ASP A 161 21.26 6.89 -12.43
C ASP A 161 20.16 7.77 -11.84
N THR A 162 19.46 8.48 -12.69
CA THR A 162 18.20 9.12 -12.31
C THR A 162 17.15 8.05 -12.11
N VAL A 163 16.92 7.67 -10.84
CA VAL A 163 15.90 6.69 -10.50
C VAL A 163 14.53 7.32 -10.71
N THR A 164 13.76 6.80 -11.65
CA THR A 164 12.37 7.22 -11.86
C THR A 164 11.55 6.95 -10.60
N VAL A 165 10.98 7.99 -10.03
CA VAL A 165 10.12 7.91 -8.84
C VAL A 165 8.89 7.06 -9.16
N LYS A 166 8.66 6.03 -8.34
CA LYS A 166 7.46 5.20 -8.39
C LYS A 166 6.53 5.60 -7.27
N THR A 167 5.46 6.31 -7.60
CA THR A 167 4.52 6.82 -6.61
C THR A 167 3.45 5.78 -6.30
N ARG A 168 3.19 5.58 -5.00
CA ARG A 168 2.05 4.83 -4.47
C ARG A 168 1.05 5.77 -3.82
N GLN A 169 -0.19 5.32 -3.74
CA GLN A 169 -1.29 6.05 -3.12
C GLN A 169 -2.17 5.10 -2.33
N TYR A 170 -2.64 5.56 -1.15
CA TYR A 170 -3.70 4.91 -0.40
C TYR A 170 -5.06 5.17 -1.02
N ARG A 171 -5.89 4.14 -1.01
CA ARG A 171 -7.30 4.19 -1.39
C ARG A 171 -8.12 3.29 -0.46
N LYS A 172 -9.38 3.64 -0.27
CA LYS A 172 -10.35 2.82 0.46
C LYS A 172 -9.87 2.43 1.87
N VAL A 173 -9.22 3.35 2.57
CA VAL A 173 -8.81 3.13 3.97
C VAL A 173 -10.05 2.93 4.83
N GLY A 174 -10.08 1.87 5.66
CA GLY A 174 -11.18 1.50 6.53
C GLY A 174 -12.37 0.83 5.82
N GLN A 175 -12.30 0.61 4.50
CA GLN A 175 -13.40 0.00 3.73
C GLN A 175 -13.27 -1.53 3.67
N PRO A 176 -14.39 -2.27 3.56
CA PRO A 176 -14.34 -3.70 3.36
C PRO A 176 -13.76 -4.09 1.98
N TYR A 177 -13.17 -5.27 1.92
CA TYR A 177 -12.66 -5.86 0.70
C TYR A 177 -12.89 -7.37 0.69
N THR A 178 -13.43 -7.88 -0.42
CA THR A 178 -13.64 -9.32 -0.60
C THR A 178 -12.56 -9.89 -1.54
N THR A 179 -11.89 -10.95 -1.11
CA THR A 179 -10.98 -11.74 -1.93
C THR A 179 -11.66 -13.04 -2.36
N GLY A 180 -11.13 -13.70 -3.39
CA GLY A 180 -11.74 -14.94 -3.90
C GLY A 180 -13.08 -14.70 -4.60
N GLY A 181 -13.91 -15.72 -4.63
CA GLY A 181 -15.21 -15.70 -5.32
C GLY A 181 -15.12 -15.67 -6.85
N GLY A 182 -16.29 -15.73 -7.51
CA GLY A 182 -16.40 -15.70 -8.97
C GLY A 182 -15.51 -16.74 -9.66
N ASN A 183 -14.82 -16.33 -10.72
CA ASN A 183 -13.95 -17.21 -11.52
C ASN A 183 -12.55 -17.45 -10.91
N SER A 184 -12.34 -17.09 -9.62
CA SER A 184 -11.02 -17.25 -8.98
C SER A 184 -10.69 -18.70 -8.63
N GLY A 185 -11.71 -19.57 -8.51
CA GLY A 185 -11.58 -20.93 -7.98
C GLY A 185 -11.34 -20.99 -6.47
N LEU A 186 -11.43 -19.85 -5.77
CA LEU A 186 -11.26 -19.74 -4.32
C LEU A 186 -12.58 -19.30 -3.68
N PRO A 187 -12.89 -19.74 -2.44
CA PRO A 187 -14.04 -19.24 -1.70
C PRO A 187 -13.91 -17.72 -1.49
N ALA A 188 -15.05 -17.03 -1.53
CA ALA A 188 -15.10 -15.62 -1.19
C ALA A 188 -14.78 -15.41 0.30
N LYS A 189 -13.90 -14.46 0.60
CA LYS A 189 -13.55 -14.08 1.97
C LYS A 189 -13.55 -12.56 2.09
N GLU A 190 -14.38 -12.06 2.99
CA GLU A 190 -14.49 -10.65 3.29
C GLU A 190 -13.59 -10.25 4.45
N TYR A 191 -12.99 -9.06 4.34
CA TYR A 191 -12.21 -8.37 5.37
C TYR A 191 -12.87 -7.01 5.60
N SER A 192 -13.39 -6.76 6.79
CA SER A 192 -14.22 -5.59 7.11
C SER A 192 -13.44 -4.28 7.10
N ASN A 193 -12.17 -4.30 7.51
CA ASN A 193 -11.34 -3.10 7.62
C ASN A 193 -10.05 -3.30 6.81
N THR A 194 -9.97 -2.64 5.66
CA THR A 194 -8.84 -2.77 4.74
C THR A 194 -8.31 -1.41 4.29
N LEU A 195 -7.14 -1.43 3.71
CA LEU A 195 -6.65 -0.35 2.86
C LEU A 195 -6.12 -0.91 1.54
N THR A 196 -6.23 -0.14 0.49
CA THR A 196 -5.68 -0.47 -0.83
C THR A 196 -4.53 0.48 -1.14
N THR A 197 -3.41 -0.06 -1.63
CA THR A 197 -2.33 0.72 -2.23
C THR A 197 -2.29 0.48 -3.74
N ARG A 198 -2.06 1.52 -4.52
CA ARG A 198 -1.94 1.43 -5.97
C ARG A 198 -0.83 2.35 -6.50
N ASN A 199 -0.30 2.02 -7.66
CA ASN A 199 0.57 2.94 -8.37
C ASN A 199 -0.24 4.07 -9.01
N ILE A 200 0.36 5.27 -9.09
CA ILE A 200 -0.19 6.46 -9.73
C ILE A 200 0.89 7.19 -10.52
N GLY A 201 0.47 8.18 -11.33
CA GLY A 201 1.37 8.98 -12.17
C GLY A 201 2.06 8.14 -13.25
N PRO A 202 3.30 8.43 -13.60
CA PRO A 202 4.05 7.68 -14.61
C PRO A 202 4.19 6.18 -14.31
N ALA A 203 4.13 5.79 -13.02
CA ALA A 203 4.15 4.39 -12.60
C ALA A 203 2.80 3.66 -12.81
N ALA A 204 1.72 4.38 -13.08
CA ALA A 204 0.40 3.85 -13.42
C ALA A 204 0.10 4.04 -14.90
N GLU A 205 1.11 3.98 -15.72
CA GLU A 205 0.98 4.19 -17.16
C GLU A 205 -0.06 3.23 -17.75
N ASN A 206 -0.99 3.79 -18.50
CA ASN A 206 -1.98 3.08 -19.28
C ASN A 206 -2.14 3.80 -20.61
N SER A 207 -1.31 3.43 -21.58
CA SER A 207 -1.23 4.02 -22.88
C SER A 207 -1.29 2.94 -23.96
N LEU A 208 -1.32 3.35 -25.24
CA LEU A 208 -1.19 2.42 -26.36
C LEU A 208 0.15 1.67 -26.37
N LEU A 209 1.19 2.24 -25.77
CA LEU A 209 2.51 1.60 -25.71
C LEU A 209 2.63 0.64 -24.55
N LYS A 210 2.00 0.96 -23.40
CA LYS A 210 2.30 0.27 -22.15
C LYS A 210 1.13 0.33 -21.16
N SER A 211 0.91 -0.76 -20.45
CA SER A 211 -0.04 -0.82 -19.36
C SER A 211 0.63 -1.38 -18.11
N ILE A 212 0.58 -0.62 -17.01
CA ILE A 212 1.16 -1.01 -15.70
C ILE A 212 0.10 -0.83 -14.63
N ASN A 213 -0.20 -1.91 -13.90
CA ASN A 213 -1.10 -1.87 -12.76
C ASN A 213 -0.52 -2.66 -11.59
N TYR A 214 -0.27 -1.98 -10.48
CA TYR A 214 0.14 -2.59 -9.21
C TYR A 214 -0.84 -2.20 -8.12
N GLN A 215 -1.44 -3.20 -7.52
CA GLN A 215 -2.38 -3.05 -6.42
C GLN A 215 -2.02 -4.01 -5.30
N GLN A 216 -2.11 -3.53 -4.06
CA GLN A 216 -2.06 -4.38 -2.87
C GLN A 216 -3.21 -3.99 -1.95
N VAL A 217 -3.76 -4.97 -1.25
CA VAL A 217 -4.78 -4.75 -0.21
C VAL A 217 -4.26 -5.36 1.08
N PHE A 218 -4.35 -4.58 2.15
CA PHE A 218 -3.97 -4.97 3.49
C PHE A 218 -5.20 -4.95 4.38
N ALA A 219 -5.38 -5.97 5.20
CA ALA A 219 -6.46 -6.03 6.18
C ALA A 219 -5.89 -5.82 7.59
N LYS A 220 -6.59 -5.01 8.38
CA LYS A 220 -6.22 -4.69 9.76
C LYS A 220 -6.10 -5.97 10.60
N GLY A 221 -4.99 -6.13 11.33
CA GLY A 221 -4.67 -7.32 12.13
C GLY A 221 -4.28 -8.56 11.34
N VAL A 222 -4.33 -8.53 9.99
CA VAL A 222 -4.02 -9.67 9.13
C VAL A 222 -2.76 -9.44 8.30
N GLY A 223 -2.62 -8.27 7.69
CA GLY A 223 -1.54 -7.96 6.75
C GLY A 223 -1.99 -8.00 5.28
N PRO A 224 -1.08 -8.29 4.34
CA PRO A 224 -1.39 -8.29 2.91
C PRO A 224 -2.34 -9.43 2.54
N VAL A 225 -3.56 -9.11 2.09
CA VAL A 225 -4.60 -10.12 1.74
C VAL A 225 -4.73 -10.31 0.23
N PHE A 226 -4.29 -9.34 -0.55
CA PHE A 226 -4.35 -9.41 -2.01
C PHE A 226 -3.22 -8.60 -2.63
N ARG A 227 -2.60 -9.15 -3.70
CA ARG A 227 -1.62 -8.44 -4.53
C ARG A 227 -1.90 -8.72 -6.00
N ARG A 228 -1.86 -7.67 -6.81
CA ARG A 228 -1.93 -7.76 -8.27
C ARG A 228 -0.80 -6.95 -8.89
N ARG A 229 -0.09 -7.56 -9.82
CA ARG A 229 0.94 -6.91 -10.64
C ARG A 229 0.67 -7.24 -12.09
N THR A 230 0.51 -6.22 -12.90
CA THR A 230 0.29 -6.38 -14.33
C THR A 230 1.23 -5.45 -15.08
N TYR A 231 1.86 -5.97 -16.11
CA TYR A 231 2.72 -5.22 -17.01
C TYR A 231 2.53 -5.73 -18.43
N PHE A 232 2.19 -4.84 -19.36
CA PHE A 232 2.14 -5.11 -20.78
C PHE A 232 2.90 -4.02 -21.53
N ALA A 233 3.84 -4.42 -22.39
CA ALA A 233 4.41 -3.59 -23.43
C ALA A 233 3.77 -4.01 -24.75
N ASN A 234 2.91 -3.18 -25.30
CA ASN A 234 2.13 -3.50 -26.50
C ASN A 234 3.02 -3.52 -27.73
N TYR A 235 2.83 -4.52 -28.57
CA TYR A 235 3.54 -4.60 -29.84
C TYR A 235 3.05 -3.51 -30.79
N ASN A 236 4.00 -2.85 -31.40
CA ASN A 236 3.75 -1.82 -32.42
C ASN A 236 4.90 -1.79 -33.42
N PHE A 237 4.63 -1.31 -34.63
CA PHE A 237 5.62 -1.13 -35.66
C PHE A 237 5.26 0.09 -36.50
N THR A 238 6.25 0.63 -37.24
CA THR A 238 6.01 1.69 -38.19
C THR A 238 5.84 1.06 -39.58
N ASN A 239 4.69 1.32 -40.21
CA ASN A 239 4.44 0.81 -41.56
C ASN A 239 5.23 1.59 -42.62
N SER A 240 5.15 1.16 -43.89
CA SER A 240 5.84 1.80 -45.02
C SER A 240 5.44 3.26 -45.28
N GLN A 241 4.31 3.70 -44.71
CA GLN A 241 3.80 5.08 -44.81
C GLN A 241 4.24 5.95 -43.62
N GLY A 242 5.11 5.44 -42.75
CA GLY A 242 5.56 6.15 -41.54
C GLY A 242 4.55 6.17 -40.40
N THR A 243 3.44 5.42 -40.50
CA THR A 243 2.37 5.39 -39.47
C THR A 243 2.66 4.31 -38.44
N GLN A 244 2.52 4.66 -37.15
CA GLN A 244 2.59 3.69 -36.04
C GLN A 244 1.34 2.81 -36.01
N VAL A 245 1.54 1.51 -36.13
CA VAL A 245 0.48 0.49 -36.11
C VAL A 245 0.60 -0.32 -34.83
N TYR A 246 -0.52 -0.49 -34.10
CA TYR A 246 -0.64 -1.31 -32.92
C TYR A 246 -1.45 -2.57 -33.23
N VAL A 247 -0.94 -3.72 -32.81
CA VAL A 247 -1.63 -5.01 -33.02
C VAL A 247 -2.33 -5.41 -31.73
N PRO A 248 -3.67 -5.43 -31.70
CA PRO A 248 -4.43 -5.80 -30.52
C PRO A 248 -4.06 -7.20 -30.02
N GLY A 249 -3.79 -7.33 -28.71
CA GLY A 249 -3.45 -8.60 -28.09
C GLY A 249 -2.03 -9.12 -28.37
N ALA A 250 -1.22 -8.38 -29.15
CA ALA A 250 0.19 -8.69 -29.34
C ALA A 250 1.07 -7.85 -28.40
N TYR A 251 2.04 -8.47 -27.77
CA TYR A 251 2.92 -7.85 -26.79
C TYR A 251 4.39 -8.13 -27.08
N PHE A 252 5.26 -7.15 -26.85
CA PHE A 252 6.69 -7.40 -26.69
C PHE A 252 6.98 -8.13 -25.37
N THR A 253 6.23 -7.77 -24.34
CA THR A 253 6.29 -8.40 -23.01
C THR A 253 4.94 -8.25 -22.34
N GLY A 254 4.43 -9.34 -21.77
CA GLY A 254 3.20 -9.32 -20.99
C GLY A 254 3.29 -10.25 -19.79
N PHE A 255 2.95 -9.75 -18.62
CA PHE A 255 2.72 -10.60 -17.45
C PHE A 255 1.62 -10.05 -16.54
N SER A 256 0.96 -10.95 -15.84
CA SER A 256 0.02 -10.63 -14.76
C SER A 256 0.17 -11.66 -13.66
N ARG A 257 0.44 -11.20 -12.43
CA ARG A 257 0.44 -12.05 -11.23
C ARG A 257 -0.62 -11.57 -10.28
N ARG A 258 -1.41 -12.51 -9.78
CA ARG A 258 -2.39 -12.31 -8.73
C ARG A 258 -2.07 -13.25 -7.58
N GLU A 259 -1.92 -12.70 -6.38
CA GLU A 259 -1.69 -13.41 -5.13
C GLU A 259 -2.91 -13.14 -4.21
N THR A 260 -3.61 -14.18 -3.79
CA THR A 260 -4.80 -14.10 -2.92
C THR A 260 -4.52 -14.87 -1.65
N LEU A 261 -4.66 -14.22 -0.49
CA LEU A 261 -4.44 -14.84 0.81
C LEU A 261 -5.46 -15.97 1.04
N VAL A 262 -4.96 -17.17 1.36
CA VAL A 262 -5.78 -18.34 1.67
C VAL A 262 -5.64 -18.79 3.12
N ASP A 263 -4.47 -18.51 3.74
CA ASP A 263 -4.21 -18.86 5.14
C ASP A 263 -3.18 -17.91 5.74
N TYR A 264 -3.23 -17.67 7.07
CA TYR A 264 -2.29 -16.84 7.82
C TYR A 264 -2.28 -17.20 9.30
N GLY A 265 -1.20 -16.90 10.01
CA GLY A 265 -1.07 -17.15 11.44
C GLY A 265 0.21 -16.56 12.03
N PRO A 266 0.48 -16.89 13.32
CA PRO A 266 -0.40 -17.64 14.24
C PRO A 266 -1.70 -16.87 14.53
N ARG A 267 -2.74 -17.62 14.91
CA ARG A 267 -4.07 -17.09 15.32
C ARG A 267 -4.19 -17.16 16.81
#